data_af028eff05342199f4ec492495afd155
#
_entry.id   af028eff05342199f4ec492495afd155
#
_cell.length_a   1.000
_cell.length_b   1.000
_cell.length_c   1.000
_cell.angle_alpha   90.00
_cell.angle_beta   90.00
_cell.angle_gamma   90.00
#
_symmetry.space_group_name_H-M   'P 1'
#
loop_
_entity.id
_entity.type
_entity.pdbx_description
1 polymer ?
#
loop_
_entity_poly.entity_id
_entity_poly.type
_entity_poly.pdbx_seq_one_letter_code
_entity_poly.pdbx_strand_id
1 'polypeptide(L)'
;MARPHIEPFVDRDVPFRKMTLPGFPKGMQYKMLSLDTDDGACTMTVLFEPGYKQPPGMSYSEYELFIMSGSITIGEKVWGPGSYVFVPAGVAIEALSSPRGATGLIFYNYGEPSFVESDSDHKHAERNRLAMVNAYENMHWTSTNFFPATAPGCMVKVLRFDPRTHGFTFLYCMTPNFWQDNISYHDCCEEAYHIWGSSWMMQFGDLPTGGYFWRTPYINHGAFASKLGILGLGRTDTQLYNHFHFNPWTNIEENQERAASRLIHRNPELYKWVNSHGHNHPIDFEFDHGHAHGDMAHHHGDGVVEHKHKKKKRSRR
;
A
#
# COMPACT_ATOMS: atom_id res chain seq x y z
N MET A 1 7.65 0.19 -19.79
CA MET A 1 7.80 -0.54 -18.52
C MET A 1 7.41 -1.99 -18.76
N ALA A 2 8.33 -2.91 -18.53
CA ALA A 2 8.05 -4.35 -18.62
C ALA A 2 7.78 -4.99 -17.26
N ARG A 3 7.52 -4.19 -16.21
CA ARG A 3 7.07 -4.74 -14.95
C ARG A 3 5.59 -5.14 -15.10
N PRO A 4 5.27 -6.44 -15.11
CA PRO A 4 3.90 -6.92 -15.33
C PRO A 4 3.03 -6.59 -14.12
N HIS A 5 1.71 -6.56 -14.34
CA HIS A 5 0.76 -6.61 -13.23
C HIS A 5 1.01 -7.85 -12.38
N ILE A 6 1.06 -7.68 -11.07
CA ILE A 6 1.27 -8.74 -10.10
C ILE A 6 0.08 -8.77 -9.15
N GLU A 7 -0.69 -9.85 -9.23
CA GLU A 7 -1.79 -10.09 -8.30
C GLU A 7 -1.28 -10.22 -6.86
N PRO A 8 -2.10 -9.85 -5.88
CA PRO A 8 -1.72 -9.95 -4.49
C PRO A 8 -1.26 -11.35 -4.07
N PHE A 9 -0.12 -11.42 -3.42
CA PHE A 9 0.43 -12.65 -2.84
C PHE A 9 1.11 -12.34 -1.49
N VAL A 10 1.51 -13.36 -0.76
CA VAL A 10 2.19 -13.19 0.53
C VAL A 10 3.67 -13.55 0.39
N ASP A 11 4.55 -12.67 0.86
CA ASP A 11 6.00 -12.81 0.68
C ASP A 11 6.60 -14.05 1.36
N ARG A 12 5.93 -14.62 2.37
CA ARG A 12 6.34 -15.89 2.99
C ARG A 12 6.40 -17.05 1.99
N ASP A 13 5.64 -16.96 0.90
CA ASP A 13 5.59 -18.00 -0.15
C ASP A 13 6.76 -17.86 -1.13
N VAL A 14 7.54 -16.78 -1.01
CA VAL A 14 8.75 -16.55 -1.80
C VAL A 14 9.97 -16.93 -0.96
N PRO A 15 10.82 -17.86 -1.44
CA PRO A 15 12.02 -18.26 -0.68
C PRO A 15 13.10 -17.18 -0.71
N PHE A 16 13.85 -17.04 0.38
CA PHE A 16 15.06 -16.24 0.39
C PHE A 16 16.13 -16.83 -0.52
N ARG A 17 16.84 -15.95 -1.23
CA ARG A 17 18.01 -16.26 -2.06
C ARG A 17 19.19 -15.41 -1.58
N LYS A 18 20.39 -15.95 -1.63
CA LYS A 18 21.60 -15.17 -1.33
C LYS A 18 21.80 -14.08 -2.37
N MET A 19 22.18 -12.89 -1.93
CA MET A 19 22.62 -11.82 -2.82
C MET A 19 24.01 -12.20 -3.37
N THR A 20 24.07 -12.43 -4.67
CA THR A 20 25.31 -12.85 -5.37
C THR A 20 25.71 -11.89 -6.50
N LEU A 21 25.02 -10.75 -6.60
CA LEU A 21 25.39 -9.73 -7.58
C LEU A 21 26.78 -9.18 -7.29
N PRO A 22 27.56 -8.86 -8.33
CA PRO A 22 28.91 -8.33 -8.17
C PRO A 22 28.94 -7.08 -7.27
N GLY A 23 29.94 -7.00 -6.41
CA GLY A 23 30.13 -5.91 -5.46
C GLY A 23 29.41 -6.08 -4.12
N PHE A 24 28.28 -6.78 -4.07
CA PHE A 24 27.58 -6.95 -2.80
C PHE A 24 28.35 -7.83 -1.82
N PRO A 25 28.50 -7.39 -0.55
CA PRO A 25 29.08 -8.23 0.50
C PRO A 25 28.25 -9.47 0.79
N LYS A 26 28.89 -10.49 1.34
CA LYS A 26 28.20 -11.69 1.83
C LYS A 26 27.34 -11.39 3.06
N GLY A 27 26.27 -12.19 3.26
CA GLY A 27 25.39 -12.06 4.43
C GLY A 27 24.14 -11.23 4.16
N MET A 28 23.84 -10.92 2.91
CA MET A 28 22.57 -10.39 2.48
C MET A 28 21.79 -11.46 1.71
N GLN A 29 20.51 -11.60 2.04
CA GLN A 29 19.57 -12.43 1.30
C GLN A 29 18.36 -11.59 0.87
N TYR A 30 17.66 -12.03 -0.15
CA TYR A 30 16.50 -11.32 -0.68
C TYR A 30 15.40 -12.27 -1.15
N LYS A 31 14.18 -11.74 -1.18
CA LYS A 31 13.03 -12.29 -1.89
C LYS A 31 12.66 -11.29 -2.98
N MET A 32 12.66 -11.69 -4.23
CA MET A 32 12.20 -10.83 -5.33
C MET A 32 10.68 -10.76 -5.31
N LEU A 33 10.11 -9.58 -5.08
CA LEU A 33 8.68 -9.36 -5.08
C LEU A 33 8.17 -8.90 -6.45
N SER A 34 8.92 -8.01 -7.10
CA SER A 34 8.66 -7.59 -8.48
C SER A 34 9.94 -7.20 -9.19
N LEU A 35 9.96 -7.35 -10.51
CA LEU A 35 11.10 -7.05 -11.38
C LEU A 35 10.60 -6.45 -12.68
N ASP A 36 11.17 -5.31 -13.06
CA ASP A 36 11.08 -4.77 -14.40
C ASP A 36 12.17 -5.39 -15.26
N THR A 37 11.79 -6.08 -16.33
CA THR A 37 12.74 -6.80 -17.17
C THR A 37 13.41 -5.90 -18.22
N ASP A 38 12.97 -4.66 -18.39
CA ASP A 38 13.57 -3.72 -19.33
C ASP A 38 14.80 -3.04 -18.72
N ASP A 39 14.72 -2.61 -17.47
CA ASP A 39 15.77 -1.84 -16.81
C ASP A 39 16.33 -2.48 -15.53
N GLY A 40 15.72 -3.54 -15.03
CA GLY A 40 16.13 -4.22 -13.80
C GLY A 40 15.64 -3.58 -12.49
N ALA A 41 14.83 -2.52 -12.56
CA ALA A 41 14.18 -1.95 -11.38
C ALA A 41 13.37 -3.01 -10.64
N CYS A 42 13.45 -3.04 -9.32
CA CYS A 42 12.83 -4.14 -8.57
C CYS A 42 12.45 -3.77 -7.16
N THR A 43 11.57 -4.60 -6.59
CA THR A 43 11.20 -4.56 -5.17
C THR A 43 11.52 -5.88 -4.53
N MET A 44 12.20 -5.83 -3.39
CA MET A 44 12.63 -7.01 -2.65
C MET A 44 12.37 -6.86 -1.15
N THR A 45 12.00 -7.95 -0.49
CA THR A 45 12.26 -8.12 0.94
C THR A 45 13.71 -8.53 1.10
N VAL A 46 14.45 -7.88 2.00
CA VAL A 46 15.86 -8.19 2.27
C VAL A 46 16.06 -8.63 3.71
N LEU A 47 17.00 -9.54 3.89
CA LEU A 47 17.49 -10.00 5.18
C LEU A 47 19.01 -9.71 5.25
N PHE A 48 19.40 -8.87 6.18
CA PHE A 48 20.78 -8.72 6.60
C PHE A 48 21.06 -9.75 7.71
N GLU A 49 21.94 -10.69 7.45
CA GLU A 49 22.29 -11.72 8.44
C GLU A 49 23.01 -11.11 9.65
N PRO A 50 22.92 -11.71 10.84
CA PRO A 50 23.71 -11.25 11.99
C PRO A 50 25.20 -11.17 11.65
N GLY A 51 25.80 -10.01 11.94
CA GLY A 51 27.20 -9.75 11.61
C GLY A 51 27.44 -9.19 10.20
N TYR A 52 26.39 -8.89 9.43
CA TYR A 52 26.53 -8.26 8.10
C TYR A 52 27.34 -6.97 8.18
N LYS A 53 28.26 -6.79 7.23
CA LYS A 53 29.09 -5.60 7.06
C LYS A 53 29.20 -5.24 5.58
N GLN A 54 29.02 -3.99 5.26
CA GLN A 54 29.21 -3.41 3.95
C GLN A 54 30.13 -2.19 4.08
N PRO A 55 31.19 -2.07 3.29
CA PRO A 55 32.03 -0.89 3.29
C PRO A 55 31.28 0.35 2.81
N PRO A 56 31.83 1.55 2.92
CA PRO A 56 31.28 2.72 2.27
C PRO A 56 31.12 2.48 0.78
N GLY A 57 30.04 3.00 0.19
CA GLY A 57 29.84 2.76 -1.22
C GLY A 57 28.58 3.39 -1.78
N MET A 58 28.41 3.23 -3.08
CA MET A 58 27.29 3.78 -3.84
C MET A 58 26.63 2.73 -4.73
N SER A 59 25.43 3.03 -5.16
CA SER A 59 24.72 2.30 -6.20
C SER A 59 24.59 3.18 -7.45
N TYR A 60 24.61 2.58 -8.64
CA TYR A 60 24.29 3.29 -9.88
C TYR A 60 22.78 3.50 -10.06
N SER A 61 21.97 2.76 -9.32
CA SER A 61 20.53 2.94 -9.28
C SER A 61 20.13 3.60 -7.97
N GLU A 62 19.24 4.59 -8.01
CA GLU A 62 18.67 5.11 -6.77
C GLU A 62 17.84 4.03 -6.09
N TYR A 63 17.89 3.99 -4.77
CA TYR A 63 17.15 3.00 -4.01
C TYR A 63 16.56 3.57 -2.73
N GLU A 64 15.54 2.89 -2.25
CA GLU A 64 14.86 3.16 -0.98
C GLU A 64 14.94 1.91 -0.11
N LEU A 65 15.25 2.08 1.16
CA LEU A 65 15.29 0.99 2.14
C LEU A 65 14.42 1.35 3.34
N PHE A 66 13.47 0.49 3.66
CA PHE A 66 12.64 0.60 4.86
C PHE A 66 12.91 -0.56 5.80
N ILE A 67 13.30 -0.27 7.04
CA ILE A 67 13.61 -1.30 8.05
C ILE A 67 12.32 -1.75 8.74
N MET A 68 11.99 -3.04 8.61
CA MET A 68 10.80 -3.65 9.22
C MET A 68 11.09 -4.26 10.60
N SER A 69 12.26 -4.91 10.75
CA SER A 69 12.68 -5.52 12.02
C SER A 69 14.18 -5.53 12.18
N GLY A 70 14.67 -5.66 13.41
CA GLY A 70 16.11 -5.58 13.71
C GLY A 70 16.63 -4.17 13.54
N SER A 71 17.92 -4.01 13.24
CA SER A 71 18.54 -2.70 13.02
C SER A 71 19.77 -2.78 12.12
N ILE A 72 20.01 -1.70 11.40
CA ILE A 72 21.27 -1.44 10.71
C ILE A 72 21.96 -0.22 11.33
N THR A 73 23.26 -0.15 11.20
CA THR A 73 24.05 1.04 11.53
C THR A 73 24.65 1.57 10.25
N ILE A 74 24.46 2.85 9.94
CA ILE A 74 25.11 3.56 8.83
C ILE A 74 26.00 4.63 9.45
N GLY A 75 27.29 4.53 9.22
CA GLY A 75 28.27 5.33 9.95
C GLY A 75 28.18 5.05 11.45
N GLU A 76 27.90 6.08 12.24
CA GLU A 76 27.72 5.97 13.69
C GLU A 76 26.25 5.85 14.13
N LYS A 77 25.29 6.05 13.21
CA LYS A 77 23.87 6.12 13.54
C LYS A 77 23.16 4.78 13.35
N VAL A 78 22.42 4.38 14.38
CA VAL A 78 21.58 3.17 14.37
C VAL A 78 20.19 3.49 13.83
N TRP A 79 19.70 2.64 12.91
CA TRP A 79 18.43 2.73 12.26
C TRP A 79 17.62 1.45 12.51
N GLY A 80 16.58 1.56 13.34
CA GLY A 80 15.70 0.46 13.73
C GLY A 80 14.41 0.42 12.90
N PRO A 81 13.40 -0.35 13.37
CA PRO A 81 12.12 -0.45 12.69
C PRO A 81 11.46 0.91 12.46
N GLY A 82 10.85 1.09 11.27
CA GLY A 82 10.27 2.37 10.85
C GLY A 82 11.28 3.33 10.22
N SER A 83 12.57 2.99 10.22
CA SER A 83 13.56 3.82 9.52
C SER A 83 13.46 3.67 8.02
N TYR A 84 13.48 4.79 7.35
CA TYR A 84 13.47 4.93 5.90
C TYR A 84 14.75 5.64 5.45
N VAL A 85 15.39 5.07 4.44
CA VAL A 85 16.60 5.59 3.80
C VAL A 85 16.37 5.68 2.31
N PHE A 86 16.47 6.88 1.74
CA PHE A 86 16.49 7.10 0.29
C PHE A 86 17.87 7.52 -0.13
N VAL A 87 18.47 6.77 -1.05
CA VAL A 87 19.82 7.02 -1.57
C VAL A 87 19.72 7.29 -3.08
N PRO A 88 19.98 8.52 -3.53
CA PRO A 88 20.07 8.84 -4.95
C PRO A 88 21.18 8.07 -5.65
N ALA A 89 21.04 7.82 -6.94
CA ALA A 89 22.07 7.18 -7.75
C ALA A 89 23.43 7.88 -7.62
N GLY A 90 24.49 7.11 -7.43
CA GLY A 90 25.85 7.61 -7.31
C GLY A 90 26.19 8.32 -5.99
N VAL A 91 25.29 8.40 -5.04
CA VAL A 91 25.58 8.94 -3.71
C VAL A 91 26.22 7.84 -2.87
N ALA A 92 27.43 8.11 -2.38
CA ALA A 92 28.13 7.22 -1.46
C ALA A 92 27.56 7.36 -0.05
N ILE A 93 27.23 6.25 0.58
CA ILE A 93 26.86 6.19 2.00
C ILE A 93 28.00 5.62 2.81
N GLU A 94 28.05 5.97 4.08
CA GLU A 94 29.03 5.42 5.04
C GLU A 94 28.85 3.90 5.18
N ALA A 95 29.83 3.26 5.83
CA ALA A 95 29.77 1.83 6.09
C ALA A 95 28.45 1.44 6.76
N LEU A 96 27.86 0.34 6.28
CA LEU A 96 26.63 -0.22 6.82
C LEU A 96 26.93 -1.53 7.54
N SER A 97 26.36 -1.72 8.70
CA SER A 97 26.46 -2.99 9.43
C SER A 97 25.14 -3.37 10.08
N SER A 98 24.95 -4.68 10.33
CA SER A 98 23.82 -5.22 11.07
C SER A 98 24.31 -6.29 12.05
N PRO A 99 24.74 -5.91 13.26
CA PRO A 99 25.35 -6.86 14.21
C PRO A 99 24.41 -7.99 14.64
N ARG A 100 23.12 -7.71 14.76
CA ARG A 100 22.10 -8.66 15.21
C ARG A 100 21.15 -9.13 14.09
N GLY A 101 21.36 -8.64 12.88
CA GLY A 101 20.47 -8.87 11.76
C GLY A 101 19.32 -7.85 11.66
N ALA A 102 18.80 -7.72 10.46
CA ALA A 102 17.65 -6.87 10.17
C ALA A 102 16.89 -7.40 8.97
N THR A 103 15.59 -7.09 8.89
CA THR A 103 14.78 -7.27 7.68
C THR A 103 14.25 -5.94 7.21
N GLY A 104 14.12 -5.79 5.91
CA GLY A 104 13.59 -4.57 5.32
C GLY A 104 12.98 -4.81 3.95
N LEU A 105 12.37 -3.76 3.44
CA LEU A 105 11.98 -3.64 2.03
C LEU A 105 12.99 -2.75 1.33
N ILE A 106 13.47 -3.18 0.17
CA ILE A 106 14.32 -2.36 -0.69
C ILE A 106 13.67 -2.22 -2.07
N PHE A 107 13.75 -1.01 -2.61
CA PHE A 107 13.22 -0.65 -3.91
C PHE A 107 14.35 -0.04 -4.72
N TYR A 108 14.66 -0.61 -5.87
CA TYR A 108 15.51 0.02 -6.88
C TYR A 108 14.59 0.66 -7.91
N ASN A 109 14.63 1.99 -7.99
CA ASN A 109 13.62 2.75 -8.72
C ASN A 109 13.87 2.75 -10.24
N TYR A 110 15.12 2.84 -10.62
CA TYR A 110 15.56 2.85 -12.02
C TYR A 110 16.85 2.05 -12.13
N GLY A 111 16.84 1.00 -12.93
CA GLY A 111 17.97 0.12 -13.11
C GLY A 111 18.13 -0.96 -12.04
N GLU A 112 19.00 -1.91 -12.31
CA GLU A 112 19.26 -3.07 -11.49
C GLU A 112 19.98 -2.74 -10.16
N PRO A 113 19.85 -3.60 -9.15
CA PRO A 113 20.65 -3.51 -7.93
C PRO A 113 22.15 -3.51 -8.24
N SER A 114 22.88 -2.58 -7.68
CA SER A 114 24.33 -2.48 -7.82
C SER A 114 24.99 -1.98 -6.54
N PHE A 115 26.23 -2.37 -6.31
CA PHE A 115 27.05 -1.82 -5.23
C PHE A 115 28.48 -1.68 -5.70
N VAL A 116 29.04 -0.50 -5.47
CA VAL A 116 30.42 -0.17 -5.76
C VAL A 116 31.03 0.49 -4.52
N GLU A 117 32.11 -0.11 -4.00
CA GLU A 117 32.86 0.48 -2.88
C GLU A 117 33.43 1.84 -3.29
N SER A 118 33.12 2.86 -2.50
CA SER A 118 33.55 4.23 -2.75
C SER A 118 33.40 5.10 -1.50
N ASP A 119 34.39 5.94 -1.23
CA ASP A 119 34.33 6.94 -0.16
C ASP A 119 33.80 8.30 -0.65
N SER A 120 33.50 8.42 -1.93
CA SER A 120 33.06 9.67 -2.55
C SER A 120 31.91 9.47 -3.52
N ASP A 121 31.13 10.53 -3.69
CA ASP A 121 30.03 10.57 -4.63
C ASP A 121 30.51 10.50 -6.09
N HIS A 122 29.69 9.91 -6.91
CA HIS A 122 29.84 10.08 -8.35
C HIS A 122 29.65 11.57 -8.72
N LYS A 123 30.40 12.05 -9.73
CA LYS A 123 30.39 13.48 -10.14
C LYS A 123 29.01 14.07 -10.49
N HIS A 124 28.05 13.24 -10.82
CA HIS A 124 26.66 13.63 -11.14
C HIS A 124 25.66 13.26 -10.06
N ALA A 125 26.13 12.83 -8.88
CA ALA A 125 25.25 12.45 -7.79
C ALA A 125 24.50 13.67 -7.19
N GLU A 126 23.24 13.50 -6.88
CA GLU A 126 22.38 14.52 -6.26
C GLU A 126 22.30 14.28 -4.74
N ARG A 127 23.43 14.47 -4.01
CA ARG A 127 23.51 14.24 -2.56
C ARG A 127 22.47 15.02 -1.75
N ASN A 128 22.03 16.17 -2.24
CA ASN A 128 21.00 16.98 -1.59
C ASN A 128 19.63 16.27 -1.54
N ARG A 129 19.42 15.22 -2.32
CA ARG A 129 18.23 14.36 -2.27
C ARG A 129 18.33 13.20 -1.29
N LEU A 130 19.51 12.92 -0.75
CA LEU A 130 19.69 11.89 0.28
C LEU A 130 18.77 12.18 1.47
N ALA A 131 17.96 11.20 1.87
CA ALA A 131 17.04 11.36 2.99
C ALA A 131 17.10 10.11 3.90
N MET A 132 17.16 10.36 5.20
CA MET A 132 17.13 9.32 6.23
C MET A 132 16.27 9.77 7.41
N VAL A 133 15.22 9.03 7.72
CA VAL A 133 14.29 9.38 8.80
C VAL A 133 13.74 8.11 9.46
N ASN A 134 13.52 8.14 10.77
CA ASN A 134 12.66 7.13 11.39
C ASN A 134 11.21 7.62 11.35
N ALA A 135 10.41 7.03 10.48
CA ALA A 135 9.04 7.46 10.26
C ALA A 135 8.11 7.16 11.44
N TYR A 136 8.44 6.14 12.27
CA TYR A 136 7.62 5.85 13.44
C TYR A 136 7.81 6.89 14.54
N GLU A 137 9.03 7.37 14.72
CA GLU A 137 9.41 8.28 15.81
C GLU A 137 9.30 9.76 15.41
N ASN A 138 9.63 10.10 14.15
CA ASN A 138 9.89 11.48 13.75
C ASN A 138 8.85 12.06 12.77
N MET A 139 7.81 11.29 12.39
CA MET A 139 6.79 11.76 11.48
C MET A 139 5.40 11.61 12.07
N HIS A 140 4.55 12.58 11.81
CA HIS A 140 3.14 12.53 12.20
C HIS A 140 2.28 11.94 11.09
N TRP A 141 1.20 11.27 11.48
CA TRP A 141 0.16 10.85 10.56
C TRP A 141 -0.63 12.04 10.06
N THR A 142 -0.90 12.07 8.77
CA THR A 142 -1.76 13.06 8.13
C THR A 142 -2.97 12.39 7.51
N SER A 143 -4.09 13.12 7.46
CA SER A 143 -5.28 12.67 6.76
C SER A 143 -5.00 12.50 5.27
N THR A 144 -5.71 11.56 4.64
CA THR A 144 -5.70 11.37 3.19
C THR A 144 -6.60 12.34 2.43
N ASN A 145 -6.96 13.48 3.03
CA ASN A 145 -7.84 14.46 2.40
C ASN A 145 -7.31 15.05 1.08
N PHE A 146 -6.03 14.88 0.80
CA PHE A 146 -5.47 15.22 -0.51
C PHE A 146 -5.64 14.11 -1.56
N PHE A 147 -6.11 12.92 -1.15
CA PHE A 147 -6.59 11.89 -2.04
C PHE A 147 -8.11 12.00 -2.12
N PRO A 148 -8.70 12.36 -3.28
CA PRO A 148 -10.14 12.51 -3.37
C PRO A 148 -10.87 11.24 -2.92
N ALA A 149 -11.90 11.42 -2.11
CA ALA A 149 -12.89 10.42 -1.74
C ALA A 149 -12.37 9.17 -1.01
N THR A 150 -11.26 9.25 -0.26
CA THR A 150 -10.94 8.20 0.70
C THR A 150 -11.84 8.27 1.93
N ALA A 151 -12.24 7.09 2.41
CA ALA A 151 -13.06 6.99 3.61
C ALA A 151 -12.28 7.45 4.86
N PRO A 152 -12.96 7.98 5.89
CA PRO A 152 -12.34 8.28 7.17
C PRO A 152 -11.64 7.06 7.78
N GLY A 153 -10.51 7.28 8.45
CA GLY A 153 -9.73 6.21 9.09
C GLY A 153 -8.55 5.72 8.27
N CYS A 154 -8.33 6.26 7.06
CA CYS A 154 -7.08 6.11 6.34
C CYS A 154 -6.17 7.32 6.58
N MET A 155 -4.92 7.09 6.93
CA MET A 155 -3.92 8.12 7.19
C MET A 155 -2.59 7.75 6.54
N VAL A 156 -1.76 8.75 6.25
CA VAL A 156 -0.48 8.55 5.58
C VAL A 156 0.66 9.33 6.25
N LYS A 157 1.88 8.84 6.03
CA LYS A 157 3.14 9.58 6.22
C LYS A 157 3.90 9.53 4.91
N VAL A 158 4.05 10.66 4.25
CA VAL A 158 4.80 10.74 2.99
C VAL A 158 6.29 10.71 3.30
N LEU A 159 6.95 9.63 2.94
CA LEU A 159 8.38 9.39 3.18
C LEU A 159 9.24 10.08 2.13
N ARG A 160 8.80 10.07 0.89
CA ARG A 160 9.46 10.67 -0.26
C ARG A 160 8.43 11.22 -1.24
N PHE A 161 8.76 12.34 -1.84
CA PHE A 161 8.07 12.91 -3.00
C PHE A 161 9.13 13.23 -4.05
N ASP A 162 8.95 12.76 -5.27
CA ASP A 162 9.82 13.11 -6.39
C ASP A 162 9.22 14.28 -7.17
N PRO A 163 9.83 15.47 -7.13
CA PRO A 163 9.29 16.65 -7.82
C PRO A 163 9.35 16.55 -9.34
N ARG A 164 10.09 15.57 -9.90
CA ARG A 164 10.22 15.38 -11.35
C ARG A 164 9.07 14.54 -11.92
N THR A 165 8.67 13.51 -11.19
CA THR A 165 7.64 12.55 -11.63
C THR A 165 6.32 12.71 -10.88
N HIS A 166 6.35 13.38 -9.72
CA HIS A 166 5.29 13.49 -8.74
C HIS A 166 4.94 12.14 -8.08
N GLY A 167 5.78 11.13 -8.30
CA GLY A 167 5.67 9.85 -7.60
C GLY A 167 6.07 10.00 -6.14
N PHE A 168 5.55 9.15 -5.30
CA PHE A 168 5.85 9.21 -3.88
C PHE A 168 5.85 7.85 -3.21
N THR A 169 6.59 7.78 -2.10
CA THR A 169 6.64 6.63 -1.20
C THR A 169 6.02 7.06 0.14
N PHE A 170 5.15 6.25 0.68
CA PHE A 170 4.39 6.60 1.87
C PHE A 170 4.08 5.38 2.74
N LEU A 171 4.04 5.59 4.05
CA LEU A 171 3.33 4.69 4.94
C LEU A 171 1.85 5.06 4.91
N TYR A 172 1.00 4.05 4.90
CA TYR A 172 -0.43 4.22 5.11
C TYR A 172 -0.91 3.33 6.24
N CYS A 173 -1.91 3.79 6.94
CA CYS A 173 -2.62 2.96 7.90
C CYS A 173 -4.12 3.08 7.68
N MET A 174 -4.81 1.99 7.97
CA MET A 174 -6.25 1.97 8.13
C MET A 174 -6.56 1.59 9.57
N THR A 175 -7.47 2.33 10.18
CA THR A 175 -7.89 2.03 11.55
C THR A 175 -8.68 0.72 11.61
N PRO A 176 -8.78 0.08 12.79
CA PRO A 176 -9.70 -1.05 12.96
C PRO A 176 -11.11 -0.71 12.50
N ASN A 177 -11.75 -1.68 11.86
CA ASN A 177 -13.08 -1.55 11.24
C ASN A 177 -13.17 -0.53 10.10
N PHE A 178 -12.02 -0.22 9.47
CA PHE A 178 -12.01 0.58 8.25
C PHE A 178 -12.73 -0.15 7.10
N TRP A 179 -13.50 0.59 6.31
CA TRP A 179 -14.01 0.12 5.04
C TRP A 179 -14.17 1.27 4.06
N GLN A 180 -14.02 0.96 2.80
CA GLN A 180 -14.26 1.84 1.66
C GLN A 180 -14.88 1.00 0.55
N ASP A 181 -16.05 1.38 0.09
CA ASP A 181 -16.87 0.55 -0.79
C ASP A 181 -16.65 0.78 -2.29
N ASN A 182 -15.84 1.76 -2.61
CA ASN A 182 -15.63 2.18 -3.99
C ASN A 182 -14.73 1.21 -4.74
N ILE A 183 -15.08 0.93 -5.98
CA ILE A 183 -14.15 0.40 -6.96
C ILE A 183 -13.49 1.58 -7.64
N SER A 184 -12.17 1.59 -7.69
CA SER A 184 -11.38 2.64 -8.31
C SER A 184 -10.25 2.08 -9.15
N TYR A 185 -9.66 2.93 -9.95
CA TYR A 185 -8.36 2.72 -10.56
C TYR A 185 -7.51 3.98 -10.38
N HIS A 186 -6.22 3.82 -10.62
CA HIS A 186 -5.27 4.94 -10.69
C HIS A 186 -4.72 5.05 -12.11
N ASP A 187 -4.32 6.22 -12.51
CA ASP A 187 -3.60 6.50 -13.77
C ASP A 187 -2.08 6.39 -13.62
N CYS A 188 -1.62 5.93 -12.48
CA CYS A 188 -0.22 5.63 -12.18
C CYS A 188 -0.01 4.14 -11.86
N CYS A 189 1.25 3.71 -11.88
CA CYS A 189 1.62 2.45 -11.26
C CYS A 189 1.56 2.58 -9.74
N GLU A 190 1.10 1.51 -9.09
CA GLU A 190 1.02 1.45 -7.63
C GLU A 190 1.58 0.11 -7.14
N GLU A 191 2.37 0.16 -6.07
CA GLU A 191 2.71 -1.02 -5.30
C GLU A 191 2.45 -0.81 -3.82
N ALA A 192 2.11 -1.89 -3.12
CA ALA A 192 1.99 -1.86 -1.68
C ALA A 192 2.47 -3.15 -1.03
N TYR A 193 2.99 -2.99 0.18
CA TYR A 193 3.41 -4.07 1.06
C TYR A 193 2.78 -3.91 2.44
N HIS A 194 2.20 -4.97 2.98
CA HIS A 194 1.59 -4.99 4.31
C HIS A 194 2.63 -5.29 5.37
N ILE A 195 3.07 -4.27 6.09
CA ILE A 195 4.04 -4.39 7.18
C ILE A 195 3.41 -5.08 8.39
N TRP A 196 2.15 -4.76 8.69
CA TRP A 196 1.40 -5.31 9.80
C TRP A 196 -0.11 -5.27 9.53
N GLY A 197 -0.84 -6.26 10.07
CA GLY A 197 -2.28 -6.35 9.96
C GLY A 197 -2.76 -7.03 8.70
N SER A 198 -4.02 -6.84 8.35
CA SER A 198 -4.61 -7.38 7.13
C SER A 198 -5.66 -6.44 6.55
N SER A 199 -5.77 -6.45 5.24
CA SER A 199 -6.90 -5.85 4.54
C SER A 199 -7.68 -6.90 3.77
N TRP A 200 -8.94 -6.63 3.55
CA TRP A 200 -9.79 -7.36 2.61
C TRP A 200 -10.03 -6.48 1.40
N MET A 201 -9.92 -7.07 0.23
CA MET A 201 -10.28 -6.44 -1.03
C MET A 201 -11.21 -7.35 -1.82
N MET A 202 -12.24 -6.77 -2.41
CA MET A 202 -13.32 -7.54 -3.03
C MET A 202 -12.82 -8.54 -4.09
N GLN A 203 -11.79 -8.20 -4.86
CA GLN A 203 -11.30 -9.02 -5.96
C GLN A 203 -10.57 -10.28 -5.52
N PHE A 204 -9.89 -10.27 -4.37
CA PHE A 204 -9.02 -11.37 -3.95
C PHE A 204 -9.18 -11.79 -2.47
N GLY A 205 -9.99 -11.09 -1.67
CA GLY A 205 -10.19 -11.44 -0.27
C GLY A 205 -9.11 -10.86 0.66
N ASP A 206 -8.74 -11.61 1.70
CA ASP A 206 -7.81 -11.14 2.72
C ASP A 206 -6.35 -11.17 2.26
N LEU A 207 -5.65 -10.08 2.48
CA LEU A 207 -4.22 -9.93 2.29
C LEU A 207 -3.57 -9.60 3.63
N PRO A 208 -2.87 -10.55 4.27
CA PRO A 208 -2.30 -10.38 5.61
C PRO A 208 -0.94 -9.65 5.59
N THR A 209 -0.31 -9.55 6.75
CA THR A 209 1.10 -9.16 6.89
C THR A 209 1.99 -9.93 5.92
N GLY A 210 2.90 -9.22 5.23
CA GLY A 210 3.71 -9.76 4.15
C GLY A 210 3.00 -9.78 2.80
N GLY A 211 1.77 -9.31 2.74
CA GLY A 211 1.04 -9.17 1.48
C GLY A 211 1.67 -8.11 0.59
N TYR A 212 1.80 -8.42 -0.68
CA TYR A 212 2.38 -7.53 -1.69
C TYR A 212 1.61 -7.60 -3.00
N PHE A 213 1.54 -6.48 -3.71
CA PHE A 213 1.08 -6.40 -5.09
C PHE A 213 1.80 -5.29 -5.85
N TRP A 214 1.80 -5.41 -7.18
CA TRP A 214 2.17 -4.35 -8.12
C TRP A 214 1.09 -4.18 -9.17
N ARG A 215 0.60 -2.98 -9.37
CA ARG A 215 -0.43 -2.65 -10.36
C ARG A 215 0.09 -1.66 -11.38
N THR A 216 -0.18 -1.97 -12.63
CA THR A 216 -0.07 -1.01 -13.74
C THR A 216 -1.25 -0.03 -13.68
N PRO A 217 -1.18 1.11 -14.39
CA PRO A 217 -2.32 2.02 -14.50
C PRO A 217 -3.60 1.31 -14.96
N TYR A 218 -4.75 1.85 -14.55
CA TYR A 218 -6.10 1.44 -14.97
C TYR A 218 -6.57 0.06 -14.48
N ILE A 219 -5.88 -0.55 -13.53
CA ILE A 219 -6.36 -1.78 -12.90
C ILE A 219 -7.43 -1.44 -11.85
N ASN A 220 -8.65 -1.88 -12.11
CA ASN A 220 -9.76 -1.72 -11.19
C ASN A 220 -9.55 -2.51 -9.89
N HIS A 221 -9.77 -1.88 -8.77
CA HIS A 221 -9.68 -2.51 -7.45
C HIS A 221 -10.54 -1.78 -6.42
N GLY A 222 -10.79 -2.44 -5.30
CA GLY A 222 -11.74 -2.03 -4.25
C GLY A 222 -12.87 -3.09 -4.18
N ALA A 223 -13.85 -2.98 -3.35
CA ALA A 223 -13.87 -2.22 -2.12
C ALA A 223 -12.82 -2.71 -1.13
N PHE A 224 -12.45 -1.87 -0.17
CA PHE A 224 -11.47 -2.20 0.87
C PHE A 224 -12.10 -2.29 2.24
N ALA A 225 -11.63 -3.22 3.05
CA ALA A 225 -11.95 -3.29 4.47
C ALA A 225 -10.74 -3.74 5.28
N SER A 226 -10.69 -3.33 6.54
CA SER A 226 -9.72 -3.88 7.48
C SER A 226 -10.38 -4.01 8.85
N LYS A 227 -10.55 -5.25 9.32
CA LYS A 227 -11.20 -5.50 10.61
C LYS A 227 -10.32 -5.08 11.79
N LEU A 228 -9.04 -5.42 11.74
CA LEU A 228 -8.10 -5.21 12.84
C LEU A 228 -7.16 -4.02 12.64
N GLY A 229 -7.26 -3.37 11.48
CA GLY A 229 -6.32 -2.35 11.06
C GLY A 229 -5.17 -2.90 10.24
N ILE A 230 -4.48 -1.99 9.56
CA ILE A 230 -3.33 -2.29 8.71
C ILE A 230 -2.32 -1.16 8.78
N LEU A 231 -1.05 -1.52 8.73
CA LEU A 231 0.07 -0.64 8.42
C LEU A 231 0.73 -1.18 7.16
N GLY A 232 0.78 -0.35 6.13
CA GLY A 232 1.41 -0.71 4.87
C GLY A 232 2.37 0.38 4.38
N LEU A 233 3.20 0.00 3.42
CA LEU A 233 4.05 0.90 2.66
C LEU A 233 3.58 0.86 1.22
N GLY A 234 3.26 2.04 0.68
CA GLY A 234 2.81 2.22 -0.69
C GLY A 234 3.78 3.07 -1.49
N ARG A 235 3.81 2.85 -2.80
CA ARG A 235 4.60 3.64 -3.74
C ARG A 235 3.86 3.83 -5.04
N THR A 236 4.12 4.98 -5.67
CA THR A 236 3.62 5.29 -7.02
C THR A 236 4.75 5.87 -7.86
N ASP A 237 4.69 5.68 -9.16
CA ASP A 237 5.65 6.25 -10.12
C ASP A 237 5.33 7.70 -10.49
N THR A 238 4.05 8.07 -10.44
CA THR A 238 3.57 9.44 -10.65
C THR A 238 2.55 9.81 -9.57
N GLN A 239 1.92 10.97 -9.68
CA GLN A 239 0.90 11.41 -8.75
C GLN A 239 -0.30 10.44 -8.77
N LEU A 240 -0.74 10.02 -7.59
CA LEU A 240 -1.88 9.12 -7.45
C LEU A 240 -3.19 9.93 -7.43
N TYR A 241 -4.06 9.61 -8.35
CA TYR A 241 -5.47 10.02 -8.33
C TYR A 241 -6.36 8.80 -8.26
N ASN A 242 -7.41 8.88 -7.44
CA ASN A 242 -8.47 7.88 -7.42
C ASN A 242 -9.52 8.24 -8.47
N HIS A 243 -9.72 7.34 -9.43
CA HIS A 243 -10.80 7.43 -10.40
C HIS A 243 -11.84 6.38 -10.03
N PHE A 244 -12.98 6.83 -9.52
CA PHE A 244 -14.03 5.93 -9.05
C PHE A 244 -14.95 5.51 -10.19
N HIS A 245 -15.29 4.22 -10.20
CA HIS A 245 -16.35 3.71 -11.05
C HIS A 245 -17.70 3.97 -10.40
N PHE A 246 -18.49 4.71 -11.11
CA PHE A 246 -19.88 4.89 -10.80
C PHE A 246 -20.70 4.03 -11.76
N ASN A 247 -21.54 3.16 -11.22
CA ASN A 247 -22.60 2.57 -12.02
C ASN A 247 -23.51 3.73 -12.47
N PRO A 248 -23.76 3.95 -13.78
CA PRO A 248 -24.60 5.05 -14.25
C PRO A 248 -26.06 4.95 -13.78
N TRP A 249 -26.45 3.79 -13.24
CA TRP A 249 -27.79 3.49 -12.73
C TRP A 249 -27.90 3.59 -11.21
N THR A 250 -26.79 3.84 -10.51
CA THR A 250 -26.73 4.05 -9.06
C THR A 250 -25.89 5.28 -8.76
N ASN A 251 -26.27 6.00 -7.70
CA ASN A 251 -25.47 7.09 -7.19
C ASN A 251 -24.44 6.58 -6.15
N ILE A 252 -23.61 7.49 -5.64
CA ILE A 252 -22.59 7.18 -4.65
C ILE A 252 -23.20 6.61 -3.37
N GLU A 253 -24.29 7.21 -2.90
CA GLU A 253 -24.98 6.83 -1.67
C GLU A 253 -25.55 5.42 -1.79
N GLU A 254 -26.18 5.06 -2.88
CA GLU A 254 -26.69 3.71 -3.13
C GLU A 254 -25.59 2.67 -3.21
N ASN A 255 -24.45 3.00 -3.82
CA ASN A 255 -23.30 2.12 -3.84
C ASN A 255 -22.74 1.89 -2.44
N GLN A 256 -22.65 2.96 -1.64
CA GLN A 256 -22.20 2.89 -0.26
C GLN A 256 -23.13 2.04 0.59
N GLU A 257 -24.42 2.26 0.53
CA GLU A 257 -25.41 1.46 1.24
C GLU A 257 -25.29 -0.03 0.88
N ARG A 258 -25.15 -0.34 -0.39
CA ARG A 258 -25.04 -1.71 -0.86
C ARG A 258 -23.77 -2.40 -0.37
N ALA A 259 -22.62 -1.74 -0.46
CA ALA A 259 -21.36 -2.31 -0.01
C ALA A 259 -21.31 -2.45 1.51
N ALA A 260 -21.82 -1.46 2.23
CA ALA A 260 -21.93 -1.50 3.67
C ALA A 260 -22.88 -2.60 4.15
N SER A 261 -24.02 -2.75 3.52
CA SER A 261 -24.98 -3.83 3.84
C SER A 261 -24.35 -5.20 3.68
N ARG A 262 -23.58 -5.42 2.60
CA ARG A 262 -22.84 -6.69 2.40
C ARG A 262 -21.77 -6.91 3.46
N LEU A 263 -21.04 -5.86 3.83
CA LEU A 263 -19.99 -5.93 4.82
C LEU A 263 -20.58 -6.22 6.21
N ILE A 264 -21.65 -5.52 6.58
CA ILE A 264 -22.37 -5.73 7.85
C ILE A 264 -22.99 -7.13 7.91
N HIS A 265 -23.54 -7.62 6.80
CA HIS A 265 -24.09 -8.97 6.75
C HIS A 265 -23.05 -10.05 7.06
N ARG A 266 -21.82 -9.85 6.60
CA ARG A 266 -20.70 -10.75 6.90
C ARG A 266 -20.08 -10.52 8.28
N ASN A 267 -20.11 -9.28 8.76
CA ASN A 267 -19.52 -8.84 10.00
C ASN A 267 -20.50 -7.92 10.75
N PRO A 268 -21.52 -8.46 11.43
CA PRO A 268 -22.55 -7.64 12.08
C PRO A 268 -22.02 -6.63 13.10
N GLU A 269 -20.84 -6.90 13.68
CA GLU A 269 -20.18 -6.00 14.61
C GLU A 269 -19.76 -4.66 13.98
N LEU A 270 -19.69 -4.59 12.65
CA LEU A 270 -19.34 -3.35 11.95
C LEU A 270 -20.53 -2.38 11.82
N TYR A 271 -21.75 -2.81 12.14
CA TYR A 271 -22.96 -1.99 11.92
C TYR A 271 -22.86 -0.58 12.51
N LYS A 272 -22.50 -0.49 13.79
CA LYS A 272 -22.39 0.80 14.47
C LYS A 272 -21.32 1.68 13.87
N TRP A 273 -20.19 1.08 13.52
CA TRP A 273 -19.08 1.80 12.94
C TRP A 273 -19.41 2.34 11.55
N VAL A 274 -19.98 1.50 10.68
CA VAL A 274 -20.40 1.89 9.34
C VAL A 274 -21.35 3.07 9.40
N ASN A 275 -22.39 3.01 10.23
CA ASN A 275 -23.37 4.10 10.35
C ASN A 275 -22.81 5.38 10.98
N SER A 276 -21.67 5.31 11.68
CA SER A 276 -21.07 6.48 12.31
C SER A 276 -19.98 7.14 11.45
N HIS A 277 -19.40 6.45 10.47
CA HIS A 277 -18.18 6.91 9.80
C HIS A 277 -18.21 6.89 8.27
N GLY A 278 -19.05 6.11 7.66
CA GLY A 278 -18.93 5.81 6.24
C GLY A 278 -19.99 6.41 5.31
N HIS A 279 -21.02 7.04 5.85
CA HIS A 279 -22.19 7.42 5.06
C HIS A 279 -22.70 8.80 5.40
N ASN A 280 -23.26 9.47 4.39
CA ASN A 280 -24.04 10.68 4.58
C ASN A 280 -25.41 10.40 5.23
N HIS A 281 -25.87 9.17 5.17
CA HIS A 281 -27.13 8.71 5.74
C HIS A 281 -26.92 7.44 6.56
N PRO A 282 -27.61 7.29 7.70
CA PRO A 282 -27.63 6.02 8.41
C PRO A 282 -28.19 4.92 7.52
N ILE A 283 -27.55 3.78 7.51
CA ILE A 283 -28.08 2.58 6.83
C ILE A 283 -29.12 1.96 7.73
N ASP A 284 -30.33 1.90 7.23
CA ASP A 284 -31.42 1.21 7.90
C ASP A 284 -31.32 -0.28 7.56
N PHE A 285 -30.63 -1.00 8.45
CA PHE A 285 -30.34 -2.41 8.28
C PHE A 285 -31.22 -3.23 9.21
N GLU A 286 -32.20 -3.83 8.66
CA GLU A 286 -33.03 -4.78 9.37
C GLU A 286 -32.41 -6.17 9.32
N PHE A 287 -32.15 -6.80 10.47
CA PHE A 287 -31.41 -8.06 10.59
C PHE A 287 -32.25 -9.32 10.37
N ASP A 288 -33.55 -9.23 10.37
CA ASP A 288 -34.40 -10.41 10.21
C ASP A 288 -34.75 -10.65 8.74
N HIS A 289 -33.76 -11.04 7.96
CA HIS A 289 -34.05 -10.82 6.58
C HIS A 289 -33.61 -11.95 5.73
N GLY A 290 -34.40 -12.89 5.64
CA GLY A 290 -34.55 -13.71 4.45
C GLY A 290 -34.68 -12.89 3.15
N HIS A 291 -34.82 -11.57 3.31
CA HIS A 291 -34.99 -10.59 2.22
C HIS A 291 -33.72 -9.83 1.88
N ALA A 292 -32.67 -9.89 2.70
CA ALA A 292 -31.45 -9.10 2.48
C ALA A 292 -30.80 -9.37 1.13
N HIS A 293 -30.84 -10.61 0.67
CA HIS A 293 -30.35 -10.95 -0.66
C HIS A 293 -31.26 -10.49 -1.81
N GLY A 294 -32.56 -10.53 -1.59
CA GLY A 294 -33.53 -10.07 -2.58
C GLY A 294 -33.49 -8.55 -2.72
N ASP A 295 -33.44 -7.86 -1.61
CA ASP A 295 -33.37 -6.39 -1.60
C ASP A 295 -32.07 -5.85 -2.17
N MET A 296 -30.95 -6.53 -1.93
CA MET A 296 -29.67 -6.15 -2.52
C MET A 296 -29.61 -6.41 -4.03
N ALA A 297 -30.30 -7.43 -4.53
CA ALA A 297 -30.42 -7.64 -5.96
C ALA A 297 -31.28 -6.57 -6.64
N HIS A 298 -32.23 -5.98 -5.90
CA HIS A 298 -33.10 -4.94 -6.42
C HIS A 298 -32.50 -3.53 -6.39
N HIS A 299 -31.45 -3.31 -5.65
CA HIS A 299 -30.69 -2.06 -5.68
C HIS A 299 -29.85 -1.87 -6.95
N HIS A 300 -29.87 -2.84 -7.85
CA HIS A 300 -29.28 -2.71 -9.17
C HIS A 300 -30.20 -1.98 -10.15
N GLY A 301 -30.51 -0.76 -9.87
CA GLY A 301 -30.96 0.18 -10.86
C GLY A 301 -32.46 0.19 -11.22
N ASP A 302 -33.23 -0.84 -10.99
CA ASP A 302 -34.62 -0.83 -11.40
C ASP A 302 -35.59 -0.72 -10.23
N GLY A 303 -35.37 0.30 -9.43
CA GLY A 303 -36.49 0.92 -8.77
C GLY A 303 -37.31 0.11 -7.79
N VAL A 304 -36.68 -0.37 -6.73
CA VAL A 304 -37.43 -0.60 -5.47
C VAL A 304 -38.19 0.68 -5.06
N VAL A 305 -37.64 1.83 -5.41
CA VAL A 305 -38.31 3.13 -5.24
C VAL A 305 -39.67 3.18 -5.99
N GLU A 306 -39.80 2.65 -7.19
CA GLU A 306 -41.04 2.61 -7.92
C GLU A 306 -42.13 1.68 -7.30
N HIS A 307 -41.70 0.59 -6.68
CA HIS A 307 -42.69 -0.30 -6.03
C HIS A 307 -43.27 0.27 -4.75
N LYS A 308 -42.54 1.04 -3.97
CA LYS A 308 -43.08 1.71 -2.78
C LYS A 308 -44.13 2.76 -3.12
N HIS A 309 -44.03 3.42 -4.26
CA HIS A 309 -45.01 4.41 -4.69
C HIS A 309 -46.31 3.81 -5.29
N LYS A 310 -46.23 2.68 -5.93
CA LYS A 310 -47.39 2.03 -6.53
C LYS A 310 -48.36 1.40 -5.50
N LYS A 311 -47.83 0.93 -4.37
CA LYS A 311 -48.71 0.36 -3.31
C LYS A 311 -49.52 1.38 -2.53
N LYS A 312 -49.09 2.65 -2.47
CA LYS A 312 -49.89 3.69 -1.78
C LYS A 312 -51.07 4.25 -2.58
N LYS A 313 -51.12 4.02 -3.87
CA LYS A 313 -52.26 4.53 -4.72
C LYS A 313 -53.43 3.58 -4.86
N ARG A 314 -53.35 2.34 -4.34
CA ARG A 314 -54.46 1.35 -4.48
C ARG A 314 -55.31 1.12 -3.25
N SER A 315 -55.12 1.85 -2.16
CA SER A 315 -55.90 1.66 -0.92
C SER A 315 -56.93 2.75 -0.66
N ARG A 316 -57.38 3.48 -1.69
CA ARG A 316 -58.50 4.41 -1.55
C ARG A 316 -59.46 4.22 -2.72
N ARG A 317 -60.27 3.22 -2.55
CA ARG A 317 -61.70 3.27 -2.95
C ARG A 317 -62.46 2.16 -2.26
#